data_4a485e1b5de73528ce3f2b546445239c
#
_entry.id   4a485e1b5de73528ce3f2b546445239c
#
_cell.length_a   1.000
_cell.length_b   1.000
_cell.length_c   1.000
_cell.angle_alpha   90.00
_cell.angle_beta   90.00
_cell.angle_gamma   90.00
#
_symmetry.space_group_name_H-M   'P 1'
#
loop_
_entity.id
_entity.type
_entity.pdbx_description
1 polymer ?
#
loop_
_entity_poly.entity_id
_entity_poly.type
_entity_poly.pdbx_seq_one_letter_code
_entity_poly.pdbx_strand_id
1 'polypeptide(L)'
;MTRMSWSVVFVALAFTLAQTAVASDAVFEALRRDGRAADIEPLARERLTRDPRDDVALWYLASVSSGKPEKRAAVIPLAERCVVERPRSAWCHSALGRLYGVEAMSRGAMGGMRYAGRIKDAFEKAVQFAPSDHEMRSDLVSYYLLAPAIVGGGSRKAMASAEAFAKVDPWRGAVMISRVLAYEGKFEAAEARLRPLVPADAERRDLLALGYLRIAGAHQRAGDIPKALTLIDKTLTIAPTGPVSDNARRQREALLKRRS
;
A
#
# COMPACT_ATOMS: atom_id res chain seq x y z
N MET A 1 4.61 16.31 54.83
CA MET A 1 5.68 16.36 53.82
C MET A 1 5.53 15.12 52.95
N THR A 2 4.73 15.21 51.90
CA THR A 2 4.40 14.08 50.98
C THR A 2 5.34 14.14 49.78
N ARG A 3 6.21 13.14 49.68
CA ARG A 3 7.05 12.92 48.49
C ARG A 3 6.16 12.51 47.33
N MET A 4 5.80 13.43 46.47
CA MET A 4 5.15 13.15 45.21
C MET A 4 6.15 12.46 44.28
N SER A 5 5.90 11.18 44.00
CA SER A 5 6.79 10.32 43.23
C SER A 5 6.91 10.80 41.78
N TRP A 6 8.10 11.11 41.32
CA TRP A 6 8.44 11.52 39.95
C TRP A 6 8.07 10.46 38.92
N SER A 7 7.87 9.21 39.33
CA SER A 7 7.50 8.09 38.48
C SER A 7 6.12 8.25 37.82
N VAL A 8 5.17 8.92 38.48
CA VAL A 8 3.80 9.10 37.95
C VAL A 8 3.77 10.13 36.81
N VAL A 9 4.65 11.17 36.89
CA VAL A 9 4.72 12.20 35.83
C VAL A 9 5.35 11.65 34.55
N PHE A 10 6.34 10.78 34.66
CA PHE A 10 6.97 10.16 33.47
C PHE A 10 6.05 9.17 32.73
N VAL A 11 5.23 8.39 33.44
CA VAL A 11 4.28 7.46 32.87
C VAL A 11 3.15 8.22 32.12
N ALA A 12 2.67 9.32 32.71
CA ALA A 12 1.64 10.14 32.06
C ALA A 12 2.15 10.85 30.81
N LEU A 13 3.40 11.33 30.79
CA LEU A 13 3.99 11.96 29.58
C LEU A 13 4.25 10.95 28.45
N ALA A 14 4.71 9.74 28.78
CA ALA A 14 4.92 8.68 27.79
C ALA A 14 3.60 8.20 27.18
N PHE A 15 2.53 8.14 27.99
CA PHE A 15 1.21 7.72 27.52
C PHE A 15 0.56 8.76 26.60
N THR A 16 0.72 10.06 26.90
CA THR A 16 0.20 11.13 26.03
C THR A 16 0.92 11.24 24.70
N LEU A 17 2.24 11.00 24.65
CA LEU A 17 3.01 10.99 23.39
C LEU A 17 2.63 9.79 22.50
N ALA A 18 2.39 8.63 23.07
CA ALA A 18 1.92 7.46 22.33
C ALA A 18 0.52 7.67 21.74
N GLN A 19 -0.40 8.28 22.49
CA GLN A 19 -1.75 8.58 22.00
C GLN A 19 -1.76 9.62 20.89
N THR A 20 -0.89 10.62 20.91
CA THR A 20 -0.81 11.61 19.83
C THR A 20 -0.27 11.02 18.53
N ALA A 21 0.68 10.10 18.59
CA ALA A 21 1.19 9.40 17.41
C ALA A 21 0.11 8.54 16.75
N VAL A 22 -0.63 7.75 17.51
CA VAL A 22 -1.73 6.91 17.01
C VAL A 22 -2.85 7.76 16.41
N ALA A 23 -3.22 8.87 17.06
CA ALA A 23 -4.26 9.78 16.55
C ALA A 23 -3.86 10.45 15.23
N SER A 24 -2.58 10.78 15.04
CA SER A 24 -2.10 11.42 13.82
C SER A 24 -2.03 10.46 12.62
N ASP A 25 -1.76 9.19 12.83
CA ASP A 25 -1.81 8.17 11.79
C ASP A 25 -3.26 7.89 11.37
N ALA A 26 -4.19 7.92 12.31
CA ALA A 26 -5.62 7.83 12.05
C ALA A 26 -6.13 8.98 11.15
N VAL A 27 -5.55 10.18 11.24
CA VAL A 27 -5.90 11.32 10.39
C VAL A 27 -5.50 11.05 8.92
N PHE A 28 -4.28 10.59 8.68
CA PHE A 28 -3.86 10.24 7.32
C PHE A 28 -4.70 9.12 6.73
N GLU A 29 -5.02 8.09 7.53
CA GLU A 29 -5.88 6.99 7.08
C GLU A 29 -7.30 7.46 6.77
N ALA A 30 -7.86 8.36 7.54
CA ALA A 30 -9.15 8.99 7.26
C ALA A 30 -9.11 9.77 5.93
N LEU A 31 -8.10 10.64 5.73
CA LEU A 31 -7.93 11.39 4.49
C LEU A 31 -7.81 10.48 3.26
N ARG A 32 -7.04 9.39 3.38
CA ARG A 32 -6.89 8.40 2.31
C ARG A 32 -8.21 7.72 1.98
N ARG A 33 -8.97 7.30 2.98
CA ARG A 33 -10.26 6.61 2.84
C ARG A 33 -11.32 7.53 2.25
N ASP A 34 -11.31 8.80 2.64
CA ASP A 34 -12.26 9.80 2.16
C ASP A 34 -11.90 10.34 0.76
N GLY A 35 -10.82 9.84 0.13
CA GLY A 35 -10.36 10.30 -1.18
C GLY A 35 -9.71 11.69 -1.16
N ARG A 36 -9.41 12.24 0.02
CA ARG A 36 -8.84 13.57 0.24
C ARG A 36 -7.32 13.57 0.13
N ALA A 37 -6.78 12.91 -0.90
CA ALA A 37 -5.33 12.81 -1.12
C ALA A 37 -4.64 14.19 -1.26
N ALA A 38 -5.37 15.21 -1.68
CA ALA A 38 -4.84 16.58 -1.77
C ALA A 38 -4.49 17.18 -0.41
N ASP A 39 -5.18 16.76 0.66
CA ASP A 39 -4.95 17.26 2.02
C ASP A 39 -3.82 16.51 2.75
N ILE A 40 -3.41 15.35 2.22
CA ILE A 40 -2.30 14.56 2.79
C ILE A 40 -0.97 15.30 2.63
N GLU A 41 -0.69 15.88 1.46
CA GLU A 41 0.60 16.53 1.20
C GLU A 41 0.88 17.71 2.14
N PRO A 42 -0.02 18.70 2.31
CA PRO A 42 0.23 19.81 3.24
C PRO A 42 0.40 19.34 4.68
N LEU A 43 -0.43 18.40 5.15
CA LEU A 43 -0.33 17.85 6.49
C LEU A 43 1.01 17.11 6.71
N ALA A 44 1.44 16.30 5.76
CA ALA A 44 2.71 15.57 5.84
C ALA A 44 3.90 16.54 5.86
N ARG A 45 3.88 17.59 5.05
CA ARG A 45 4.93 18.63 5.05
C ARG A 45 4.96 19.41 6.35
N GLU A 46 3.81 19.76 6.91
CA GLU A 46 3.71 20.42 8.21
C GLU A 46 4.33 19.56 9.32
N ARG A 47 4.01 18.24 9.36
CA ARG A 47 4.59 17.32 10.34
C ARG A 47 6.11 17.20 10.18
N LEU A 48 6.60 17.08 8.94
CA LEU A 48 8.04 17.01 8.66
C LEU A 48 8.78 18.33 8.97
N THR A 49 8.09 19.46 8.94
CA THR A 49 8.67 20.75 9.40
C THR A 49 8.84 20.77 10.91
N ARG A 50 7.90 20.19 11.67
CA ARG A 50 7.96 20.09 13.13
C ARG A 50 8.95 19.01 13.58
N ASP A 51 8.91 17.85 12.92
CA ASP A 51 9.79 16.73 13.18
C ASP A 51 10.31 16.16 11.85
N PRO A 52 11.53 16.53 11.42
CA PRO A 52 12.14 16.00 10.20
C PRO A 52 12.38 14.47 10.23
N ARG A 53 12.22 13.83 11.40
CA ARG A 53 12.35 12.39 11.60
C ARG A 53 11.01 11.65 11.56
N ASP A 54 9.90 12.31 11.28
CA ASP A 54 8.59 11.69 11.16
C ASP A 54 8.52 10.81 9.91
N ASP A 55 8.89 9.55 10.06
CA ASP A 55 8.93 8.58 8.96
C ASP A 55 7.55 8.19 8.44
N VAL A 56 6.51 8.26 9.28
CA VAL A 56 5.12 8.05 8.87
C VAL A 56 4.66 9.19 7.96
N ALA A 57 4.87 10.45 8.37
CA ALA A 57 4.55 11.60 7.52
C ALA A 57 5.32 11.55 6.18
N LEU A 58 6.60 11.13 6.20
CA LEU A 58 7.38 10.95 4.98
C LEU A 58 6.78 9.88 4.07
N TRP A 59 6.30 8.77 4.61
CA TRP A 59 5.67 7.70 3.84
C TRP A 59 4.38 8.17 3.16
N TYR A 60 3.53 8.92 3.87
CA TYR A 60 2.33 9.51 3.27
C TYR A 60 2.68 10.55 2.20
N LEU A 61 3.69 11.41 2.45
CA LEU A 61 4.19 12.35 1.45
C LEU A 61 4.70 11.63 0.20
N ALA A 62 5.47 10.55 0.37
CA ALA A 62 5.96 9.72 -0.73
C ALA A 62 4.80 9.11 -1.53
N SER A 63 3.76 8.64 -0.85
CA SER A 63 2.60 8.01 -1.47
C SER A 63 1.84 8.97 -2.41
N VAL A 64 1.61 10.22 -1.98
CA VAL A 64 0.89 11.22 -2.80
C VAL A 64 1.76 11.95 -3.81
N SER A 65 3.09 11.92 -3.62
CA SER A 65 4.07 12.58 -4.51
C SER A 65 4.55 11.68 -5.64
N SER A 66 4.44 10.37 -5.50
CA SER A 66 5.04 9.38 -6.40
C SER A 66 4.58 9.52 -7.86
N GLY A 67 3.30 9.85 -8.09
CA GLY A 67 2.70 9.99 -9.43
C GLY A 67 3.10 11.26 -10.21
N LYS A 68 3.71 12.26 -9.55
CA LYS A 68 4.11 13.54 -10.16
C LYS A 68 5.63 13.62 -10.22
N PRO A 69 6.27 13.64 -11.42
CA PRO A 69 7.72 13.54 -11.56
C PRO A 69 8.50 14.56 -10.72
N GLU A 70 8.09 15.84 -10.76
CA GLU A 70 8.74 16.92 -10.02
C GLU A 70 8.61 16.78 -8.51
N LYS A 71 7.44 16.35 -8.01
CA LYS A 71 7.21 16.10 -6.59
C LYS A 71 7.98 14.87 -6.12
N ARG A 72 7.97 13.80 -6.93
CA ARG A 72 8.74 12.58 -6.66
C ARG A 72 10.23 12.89 -6.55
N ALA A 73 10.78 13.65 -7.49
CA ALA A 73 12.19 14.04 -7.48
C ALA A 73 12.57 14.83 -6.22
N ALA A 74 11.67 15.68 -5.71
CA ALA A 74 11.89 16.43 -4.48
C ALA A 74 11.82 15.57 -3.20
N VAL A 75 11.06 14.46 -3.21
CA VAL A 75 10.87 13.60 -2.02
C VAL A 75 11.88 12.46 -1.95
N ILE A 76 12.44 12.01 -3.07
CA ILE A 76 13.47 10.94 -3.09
C ILE A 76 14.63 11.24 -2.12
N PRO A 77 15.28 12.43 -2.14
CA PRO A 77 16.39 12.72 -1.21
C PRO A 77 15.97 12.66 0.27
N LEU A 78 14.72 13.00 0.59
CA LEU A 78 14.19 12.89 1.96
C LEU A 78 14.11 11.43 2.40
N ALA A 79 13.62 10.54 1.52
CA ALA A 79 13.52 9.12 1.80
C ALA A 79 14.90 8.44 1.88
N GLU A 80 15.85 8.84 1.03
CA GLU A 80 17.24 8.37 1.08
C GLU A 80 17.90 8.75 2.43
N ARG A 81 17.75 10.00 2.86
CA ARG A 81 18.24 10.46 4.15
C ARG A 81 17.57 9.71 5.31
N CYS A 82 16.24 9.51 5.26
CA CYS A 82 15.50 8.78 6.27
C CYS A 82 16.06 7.36 6.48
N VAL A 83 16.36 6.63 5.42
CA VAL A 83 16.95 5.28 5.51
C VAL A 83 18.34 5.30 6.13
N VAL A 84 19.15 6.35 5.89
CA VAL A 84 20.48 6.51 6.50
C VAL A 84 20.37 6.84 7.99
N GLU A 85 19.51 7.78 8.37
CA GLU A 85 19.35 8.23 9.75
C GLU A 85 18.57 7.22 10.60
N ARG A 86 17.66 6.45 9.98
CA ARG A 86 16.77 5.47 10.62
C ARG A 86 16.80 4.12 9.90
N PRO A 87 17.93 3.41 9.90
CA PRO A 87 18.14 2.20 9.09
C PRO A 87 17.22 1.01 9.45
N ARG A 88 16.51 1.09 10.60
CA ARG A 88 15.53 0.08 11.03
C ARG A 88 14.07 0.54 10.90
N SER A 89 13.81 1.69 10.30
CA SER A 89 12.44 2.14 10.06
C SER A 89 11.83 1.46 8.83
N ALA A 90 10.79 0.69 9.03
CA ALA A 90 10.01 0.09 7.95
C ALA A 90 9.39 1.15 7.03
N TRP A 91 8.91 2.27 7.60
CA TRP A 91 8.31 3.38 6.88
C TRP A 91 9.29 4.07 5.94
N CYS A 92 10.55 4.36 6.40
CA CYS A 92 11.60 4.92 5.55
C CYS A 92 11.90 4.02 4.35
N HIS A 93 12.07 2.72 4.60
CA HIS A 93 12.38 1.75 3.55
C HIS A 93 11.21 1.61 2.56
N SER A 94 9.96 1.52 3.02
CA SER A 94 8.79 1.46 2.14
C SER A 94 8.63 2.74 1.32
N ALA A 95 8.79 3.93 1.93
CA ALA A 95 8.74 5.21 1.21
C ALA A 95 9.76 5.25 0.07
N LEU A 96 11.02 4.87 0.35
CA LEU A 96 12.08 4.82 -0.66
C LEU A 96 11.78 3.81 -1.78
N GLY A 97 11.33 2.61 -1.42
CA GLY A 97 10.96 1.57 -2.37
C GLY A 97 9.84 2.01 -3.32
N ARG A 98 8.80 2.66 -2.80
CA ARG A 98 7.68 3.21 -3.58
C ARG A 98 8.14 4.30 -4.56
N LEU A 99 8.94 5.26 -4.11
CA LEU A 99 9.45 6.34 -4.95
C LEU A 99 10.35 5.81 -6.07
N TYR A 100 11.27 4.91 -5.74
CA TYR A 100 12.12 4.26 -6.73
C TYR A 100 11.35 3.36 -7.68
N GLY A 101 10.30 2.68 -7.20
CA GLY A 101 9.44 1.84 -8.03
C GLY A 101 8.79 2.64 -9.15
N VAL A 102 8.18 3.79 -8.81
CA VAL A 102 7.57 4.68 -9.81
C VAL A 102 8.62 5.34 -10.70
N GLU A 103 9.77 5.73 -10.15
CA GLU A 103 10.89 6.28 -10.93
C GLU A 103 11.41 5.26 -11.95
N ALA A 104 11.59 4.00 -11.54
CA ALA A 104 11.99 2.91 -12.42
C ALA A 104 11.00 2.72 -13.59
N MET A 105 9.69 2.70 -13.27
CA MET A 105 8.65 2.56 -14.29
C MET A 105 8.64 3.73 -15.29
N SER A 106 8.90 4.95 -14.84
CA SER A 106 8.94 6.14 -15.71
C SER A 106 10.14 6.16 -16.67
N ARG A 107 11.21 5.41 -16.36
CA ARG A 107 12.44 5.33 -17.16
C ARG A 107 12.47 4.15 -18.13
N GLY A 108 11.40 3.38 -18.20
CA GLY A 108 11.32 2.18 -19.05
C GLY A 108 12.23 1.03 -18.60
N ALA A 109 12.37 -0.01 -19.43
CA ALA A 109 13.00 -1.28 -19.04
C ALA A 109 14.47 -1.12 -18.58
N MET A 110 15.29 -0.37 -19.33
CA MET A 110 16.72 -0.18 -18.98
C MET A 110 16.90 0.67 -17.73
N GLY A 111 16.12 1.74 -17.57
CA GLY A 111 16.11 2.55 -16.36
C GLY A 111 15.61 1.77 -15.15
N GLY A 112 14.60 0.91 -15.36
CA GLY A 112 14.02 0.06 -14.32
C GLY A 112 15.03 -0.93 -13.74
N MET A 113 15.85 -1.57 -14.54
CA MET A 113 16.88 -2.51 -14.07
C MET A 113 17.88 -1.86 -13.09
N ARG A 114 18.24 -0.60 -13.32
CA ARG A 114 19.16 0.14 -12.43
C ARG A 114 18.62 0.32 -11.01
N TYR A 115 17.31 0.42 -10.86
CA TYR A 115 16.66 0.61 -9.57
C TYR A 115 16.22 -0.70 -8.92
N ALA A 116 16.08 -1.78 -9.67
CA ALA A 116 15.41 -3.01 -9.23
C ALA A 116 16.01 -3.62 -7.94
N GLY A 117 17.33 -3.70 -7.83
CA GLY A 117 18.00 -4.18 -6.62
C GLY A 117 17.68 -3.29 -5.40
N ARG A 118 17.75 -1.95 -5.59
CA ARG A 118 17.48 -0.97 -4.52
C ARG A 118 16.00 -1.03 -4.07
N ILE A 119 15.07 -1.22 -4.99
CA ILE A 119 13.63 -1.37 -4.70
C ILE A 119 13.39 -2.65 -3.91
N LYS A 120 13.96 -3.76 -4.38
CA LYS A 120 13.84 -5.07 -3.71
C LYS A 120 14.35 -5.00 -2.27
N ASP A 121 15.57 -4.52 -2.10
CA ASP A 121 16.22 -4.42 -0.79
C ASP A 121 15.44 -3.51 0.16
N ALA A 122 14.87 -2.41 -0.35
CA ALA A 122 14.05 -1.50 0.43
C ALA A 122 12.76 -2.20 0.93
N PHE A 123 12.01 -2.88 0.06
CA PHE A 123 10.79 -3.55 0.48
C PHE A 123 11.06 -4.80 1.34
N GLU A 124 12.12 -5.55 1.09
CA GLU A 124 12.51 -6.69 1.95
C GLU A 124 12.86 -6.20 3.37
N LYS A 125 13.60 -5.09 3.49
CA LYS A 125 13.89 -4.46 4.81
C LYS A 125 12.64 -3.91 5.47
N ALA A 126 11.74 -3.27 4.73
CA ALA A 126 10.46 -2.80 5.29
C ALA A 126 9.69 -3.97 5.94
N VAL A 127 9.56 -5.10 5.25
CA VAL A 127 8.93 -6.31 5.78
C VAL A 127 9.71 -6.93 6.93
N GLN A 128 11.04 -6.90 6.88
CA GLN A 128 11.91 -7.40 7.97
C GLN A 128 11.67 -6.63 9.28
N PHE A 129 11.50 -5.31 9.20
CA PHE A 129 11.32 -4.45 10.37
C PHE A 129 9.87 -4.33 10.84
N ALA A 130 8.89 -4.58 9.96
CA ALA A 130 7.47 -4.63 10.29
C ALA A 130 6.78 -5.83 9.62
N PRO A 131 7.05 -7.07 10.06
CA PRO A 131 6.60 -8.29 9.38
C PRO A 131 5.07 -8.50 9.42
N SER A 132 4.39 -7.90 10.39
CA SER A 132 2.93 -7.94 10.56
C SER A 132 2.21 -6.77 9.89
N ASP A 133 2.94 -5.81 9.33
CA ASP A 133 2.34 -4.67 8.67
C ASP A 133 1.84 -5.03 7.26
N HIS A 134 0.57 -4.70 7.01
CA HIS A 134 -0.10 -5.01 5.75
C HIS A 134 0.48 -4.22 4.57
N GLU A 135 0.76 -2.92 4.76
CA GLU A 135 1.27 -2.05 3.68
C GLU A 135 2.67 -2.49 3.24
N MET A 136 3.57 -2.77 4.20
CA MET A 136 4.92 -3.25 3.91
C MET A 136 4.88 -4.57 3.13
N ARG A 137 4.00 -5.48 3.53
CA ARG A 137 3.82 -6.76 2.86
C ARG A 137 3.21 -6.61 1.47
N SER A 138 2.22 -5.72 1.31
CA SER A 138 1.58 -5.42 0.04
C SER A 138 2.55 -4.82 -0.98
N ASP A 139 3.47 -3.96 -0.53
CA ASP A 139 4.52 -3.38 -1.36
C ASP A 139 5.49 -4.45 -1.88
N LEU A 140 5.95 -5.34 -0.99
CA LEU A 140 6.85 -6.43 -1.38
C LEU A 140 6.18 -7.41 -2.35
N VAL A 141 4.92 -7.78 -2.11
CA VAL A 141 4.14 -8.62 -3.04
C VAL A 141 3.98 -7.91 -4.38
N SER A 142 3.74 -6.59 -4.39
CA SER A 142 3.67 -5.79 -5.61
C SER A 142 4.97 -5.84 -6.40
N TYR A 143 6.09 -5.65 -5.73
CA TYR A 143 7.41 -5.74 -6.36
C TYR A 143 7.60 -7.12 -7.02
N TYR A 144 7.37 -8.21 -6.28
CA TYR A 144 7.55 -9.55 -6.81
C TYR A 144 6.65 -9.86 -8.01
N LEU A 145 5.44 -9.32 -8.07
CA LEU A 145 4.54 -9.49 -9.22
C LEU A 145 4.96 -8.67 -10.44
N LEU A 146 5.51 -7.46 -10.24
CA LEU A 146 5.79 -6.53 -11.33
C LEU A 146 7.22 -6.65 -11.87
N ALA A 147 8.17 -7.02 -11.01
CA ALA A 147 9.58 -7.12 -11.40
C ALA A 147 9.86 -8.43 -12.15
N PRO A 148 10.66 -8.37 -13.24
CA PRO A 148 11.13 -9.57 -13.92
C PRO A 148 11.93 -10.50 -12.99
N ALA A 149 11.94 -11.80 -13.30
CA ALA A 149 12.67 -12.80 -12.50
C ALA A 149 14.18 -12.50 -12.40
N ILE A 150 14.78 -11.97 -13.46
CA ILE A 150 16.21 -11.62 -13.52
C ILE A 150 16.63 -10.57 -12.47
N VAL A 151 15.69 -9.72 -12.04
CA VAL A 151 15.91 -8.73 -10.97
C VAL A 151 15.26 -9.15 -9.65
N GLY A 152 14.95 -10.42 -9.51
CA GLY A 152 14.49 -11.02 -8.26
C GLY A 152 12.96 -11.02 -8.05
N GLY A 153 12.16 -10.65 -9.05
CA GLY A 153 10.70 -10.79 -9.05
C GLY A 153 10.22 -12.25 -9.25
N GLY A 154 8.93 -12.41 -9.46
CA GLY A 154 8.27 -13.66 -9.80
C GLY A 154 7.09 -14.02 -8.86
N SER A 155 6.03 -14.56 -9.45
CA SER A 155 4.78 -14.87 -8.74
C SER A 155 4.96 -15.90 -7.62
N ARG A 156 5.92 -16.83 -7.76
CA ARG A 156 6.25 -17.79 -6.69
C ARG A 156 6.73 -17.09 -5.40
N LYS A 157 7.58 -16.04 -5.53
CA LYS A 157 8.02 -15.24 -4.37
C LYS A 157 6.88 -14.39 -3.82
N ALA A 158 6.05 -13.83 -4.69
CA ALA A 158 4.85 -13.11 -4.29
C ALA A 158 3.91 -14.01 -3.49
N MET A 159 3.67 -15.25 -3.95
CA MET A 159 2.83 -16.23 -3.24
C MET A 159 3.42 -16.59 -1.89
N ALA A 160 4.71 -16.94 -1.83
CA ALA A 160 5.37 -17.27 -0.55
C ALA A 160 5.27 -16.11 0.46
N SER A 161 5.43 -14.85 -0.01
CA SER A 161 5.26 -13.66 0.84
C SER A 161 3.82 -13.50 1.33
N ALA A 162 2.82 -13.70 0.46
CA ALA A 162 1.40 -13.61 0.82
C ALA A 162 0.99 -14.72 1.80
N GLU A 163 1.46 -15.95 1.59
CA GLU A 163 1.21 -17.09 2.49
C GLU A 163 1.88 -16.91 3.86
N ALA A 164 3.10 -16.37 3.90
CA ALA A 164 3.75 -16.03 5.16
C ALA A 164 2.95 -14.98 5.94
N PHE A 165 2.37 -13.99 5.26
CA PHE A 165 1.52 -13.00 5.90
C PHE A 165 0.17 -13.58 6.33
N ALA A 166 -0.41 -14.53 5.58
CA ALA A 166 -1.65 -15.20 5.95
C ALA A 166 -1.57 -15.98 7.28
N LYS A 167 -0.37 -16.34 7.73
CA LYS A 167 -0.15 -16.93 9.05
C LYS A 167 -0.28 -15.91 10.20
N VAL A 168 -0.08 -14.63 9.90
CA VAL A 168 -0.17 -13.52 10.86
C VAL A 168 -1.56 -12.87 10.82
N ASP A 169 -2.06 -12.59 9.62
CA ASP A 169 -3.40 -12.06 9.36
C ASP A 169 -4.06 -12.89 8.25
N PRO A 170 -4.83 -13.92 8.62
CA PRO A 170 -5.48 -14.80 7.64
C PRO A 170 -6.42 -14.07 6.70
N TRP A 171 -7.12 -13.03 7.19
CA TRP A 171 -8.08 -12.28 6.40
C TRP A 171 -7.39 -11.44 5.30
N ARG A 172 -6.43 -10.59 5.69
CA ARG A 172 -5.67 -9.78 4.73
C ARG A 172 -4.76 -10.64 3.86
N GLY A 173 -4.23 -11.73 4.39
CA GLY A 173 -3.47 -12.73 3.65
C GLY A 173 -4.27 -13.37 2.52
N ALA A 174 -5.56 -13.69 2.76
CA ALA A 174 -6.44 -14.22 1.72
C ALA A 174 -6.61 -13.22 0.56
N VAL A 175 -6.74 -11.90 0.85
CA VAL A 175 -6.80 -10.85 -0.17
C VAL A 175 -5.49 -10.77 -0.96
N MET A 176 -4.33 -10.89 -0.31
CA MET A 176 -3.03 -10.91 -1.00
C MET A 176 -2.84 -12.14 -1.88
N ILE A 177 -3.20 -13.33 -1.38
CA ILE A 177 -3.16 -14.59 -2.16
C ILE A 177 -4.06 -14.47 -3.39
N SER A 178 -5.29 -13.95 -3.22
CA SER A 178 -6.22 -13.71 -4.34
C SER A 178 -5.58 -12.82 -5.42
N ARG A 179 -4.85 -11.76 -5.03
CA ARG A 179 -4.14 -10.91 -5.97
C ARG A 179 -3.08 -11.65 -6.77
N VAL A 180 -2.30 -12.53 -6.12
CA VAL A 180 -1.28 -13.32 -6.81
C VAL A 180 -1.92 -14.31 -7.78
N LEU A 181 -2.98 -15.00 -7.35
CA LEU A 181 -3.74 -15.93 -8.21
C LEU A 181 -4.34 -15.22 -9.44
N ALA A 182 -4.91 -14.03 -9.24
CA ALA A 182 -5.43 -13.21 -10.34
C ALA A 182 -4.34 -12.78 -11.33
N TYR A 183 -3.14 -12.48 -10.84
CA TYR A 183 -1.98 -12.16 -11.68
C TYR A 183 -1.54 -13.39 -12.51
N GLU A 184 -1.63 -14.59 -11.95
CA GLU A 184 -1.33 -15.85 -12.64
C GLU A 184 -2.44 -16.33 -13.58
N GLY A 185 -3.56 -15.60 -13.72
CA GLY A 185 -4.71 -16.01 -14.52
C GLY A 185 -5.60 -17.08 -13.86
N LYS A 186 -5.36 -17.43 -12.60
CA LYS A 186 -6.15 -18.40 -11.82
C LYS A 186 -7.37 -17.73 -11.20
N PHE A 187 -8.27 -17.23 -12.05
CA PHE A 187 -9.34 -16.31 -11.66
C PHE A 187 -10.35 -16.91 -10.68
N GLU A 188 -10.80 -18.15 -10.92
CA GLU A 188 -11.74 -18.83 -10.02
C GLU A 188 -11.14 -19.07 -8.64
N ALA A 189 -9.87 -19.49 -8.59
CA ALA A 189 -9.17 -19.66 -7.32
C ALA A 189 -8.98 -18.33 -6.59
N ALA A 190 -8.73 -17.22 -7.33
CA ALA A 190 -8.66 -15.87 -6.77
C ALA A 190 -9.99 -15.44 -6.16
N GLU A 191 -11.12 -15.62 -6.87
CA GLU A 191 -12.46 -15.33 -6.33
C GLU A 191 -12.80 -16.22 -5.13
N ALA A 192 -12.44 -17.52 -5.17
CA ALA A 192 -12.68 -18.45 -4.07
C ALA A 192 -12.01 -18.03 -2.76
N ARG A 193 -10.86 -17.32 -2.82
CA ARG A 193 -10.20 -16.76 -1.64
C ARG A 193 -10.97 -15.57 -1.04
N LEU A 194 -11.70 -14.82 -1.86
CA LEU A 194 -12.44 -13.64 -1.39
C LEU A 194 -13.86 -13.94 -0.94
N ARG A 195 -14.51 -14.99 -1.50
CA ARG A 195 -15.93 -15.32 -1.21
C ARG A 195 -16.27 -15.45 0.26
N PRO A 196 -15.47 -16.14 1.11
CA PRO A 196 -15.80 -16.34 2.51
C PRO A 196 -15.48 -15.12 3.39
N LEU A 197 -14.87 -14.06 2.84
CA LEU A 197 -14.43 -12.93 3.64
C LEU A 197 -15.60 -12.01 3.97
N VAL A 198 -15.81 -11.80 5.27
CA VAL A 198 -16.75 -10.82 5.80
C VAL A 198 -15.94 -9.65 6.35
N PRO A 199 -16.13 -8.41 5.83
CA PRO A 199 -15.41 -7.26 6.34
C PRO A 199 -15.98 -6.82 7.69
N ALA A 200 -15.12 -6.70 8.71
CA ALA A 200 -15.52 -6.26 10.04
C ALA A 200 -15.58 -4.72 10.18
N ASP A 201 -14.94 -4.01 9.27
CA ASP A 201 -14.79 -2.56 9.31
C ASP A 201 -14.69 -1.97 7.89
N ALA A 202 -14.63 -0.64 7.81
CA ALA A 202 -14.55 0.08 6.53
C ALA A 202 -13.27 -0.23 5.76
N GLU A 203 -12.13 -0.38 6.45
CA GLU A 203 -10.85 -0.70 5.82
C GLU A 203 -10.91 -2.07 5.14
N ARG A 204 -11.39 -3.10 5.86
CA ARG A 204 -11.53 -4.45 5.30
C ARG A 204 -12.54 -4.51 4.16
N ARG A 205 -13.61 -3.73 4.24
CA ARG A 205 -14.58 -3.57 3.15
C ARG A 205 -13.90 -3.05 1.88
N ASP A 206 -13.11 -1.98 2.00
CA ASP A 206 -12.41 -1.38 0.88
C ASP A 206 -11.32 -2.30 0.32
N LEU A 207 -10.61 -3.04 1.18
CA LEU A 207 -9.64 -4.06 0.76
C LEU A 207 -10.30 -5.22 0.01
N LEU A 208 -11.47 -5.69 0.46
CA LEU A 208 -12.23 -6.73 -0.22
C LEU A 208 -12.71 -6.26 -1.60
N ALA A 209 -13.27 -5.05 -1.66
CA ALA A 209 -13.69 -4.42 -2.90
C ALA A 209 -12.52 -4.26 -3.88
N LEU A 210 -11.36 -3.78 -3.40
CA LEU A 210 -10.14 -3.69 -4.18
C LEU A 210 -9.66 -5.06 -4.67
N GLY A 211 -9.84 -6.13 -3.88
CA GLY A 211 -9.55 -7.50 -4.27
C GLY A 211 -10.35 -7.90 -5.52
N TYR A 212 -11.67 -7.69 -5.50
CA TYR A 212 -12.53 -7.96 -6.67
C TYR A 212 -12.21 -7.07 -7.86
N LEU A 213 -11.90 -5.79 -7.65
CA LEU A 213 -11.51 -4.86 -8.72
C LEU A 213 -10.20 -5.30 -9.41
N ARG A 214 -9.24 -5.84 -8.66
CA ARG A 214 -7.99 -6.41 -9.20
C ARG A 214 -8.24 -7.64 -10.06
N ILE A 215 -9.16 -8.53 -9.66
CA ILE A 215 -9.57 -9.68 -10.46
C ILE A 215 -10.29 -9.19 -11.74
N ALA A 216 -11.15 -8.19 -11.65
CA ALA A 216 -11.79 -7.56 -12.80
C ALA A 216 -10.76 -7.03 -13.81
N GLY A 217 -9.75 -6.32 -13.34
CA GLY A 217 -8.65 -5.85 -14.18
C GLY A 217 -7.84 -6.99 -14.81
N ALA A 218 -7.73 -8.14 -14.16
CA ALA A 218 -7.07 -9.32 -14.73
C ALA A 218 -7.93 -9.96 -15.83
N HIS A 219 -9.25 -10.11 -15.65
CA HIS A 219 -10.18 -10.53 -16.71
C HIS A 219 -10.18 -9.57 -17.90
N GLN A 220 -10.14 -8.25 -17.64
CA GLN A 220 -10.03 -7.24 -18.70
C GLN A 220 -8.77 -7.45 -19.56
N ARG A 221 -7.62 -7.71 -18.94
CA ARG A 221 -6.37 -8.00 -19.67
C ARG A 221 -6.43 -9.32 -20.46
N ALA A 222 -7.19 -10.29 -19.96
CA ALA A 222 -7.46 -11.55 -20.65
C ALA A 222 -8.53 -11.46 -21.75
N GLY A 223 -9.15 -10.28 -21.95
CA GLY A 223 -10.20 -10.06 -22.95
C GLY A 223 -11.61 -10.44 -22.49
N ASP A 224 -11.79 -10.96 -21.28
CA ASP A 224 -13.10 -11.33 -20.72
C ASP A 224 -13.79 -10.11 -20.12
N ILE A 225 -14.30 -9.24 -21.01
CA ILE A 225 -14.95 -7.99 -20.64
C ILE A 225 -16.28 -8.21 -19.88
N PRO A 226 -17.14 -9.19 -20.24
CA PRO A 226 -18.37 -9.45 -19.48
C PRO A 226 -18.08 -9.78 -18.01
N LYS A 227 -17.13 -10.67 -17.75
CA LYS A 227 -16.75 -11.04 -16.37
C LYS A 227 -16.10 -9.88 -15.63
N ALA A 228 -15.25 -9.08 -16.31
CA ALA A 228 -14.68 -7.87 -15.73
C ALA A 228 -15.76 -6.89 -15.26
N LEU A 229 -16.79 -6.63 -16.07
CA LEU A 229 -17.92 -5.76 -15.70
C LEU A 229 -18.69 -6.31 -14.50
N THR A 230 -18.99 -7.61 -14.47
CA THR A 230 -19.67 -8.27 -13.33
C THR A 230 -18.88 -8.06 -12.03
N LEU A 231 -17.56 -8.20 -12.06
CA LEU A 231 -16.73 -8.02 -10.87
C LEU A 231 -16.58 -6.55 -10.47
N ILE A 232 -16.62 -5.63 -11.43
CA ILE A 232 -16.68 -4.18 -11.15
C ILE A 232 -18.02 -3.84 -10.44
N ASP A 233 -19.14 -4.36 -10.93
CA ASP A 233 -20.44 -4.13 -10.29
C ASP A 233 -20.48 -4.73 -8.87
N LYS A 234 -19.86 -5.90 -8.66
CA LYS A 234 -19.68 -6.47 -7.33
C LYS A 234 -18.80 -5.59 -6.43
N THR A 235 -17.73 -4.99 -6.97
CA THR A 235 -16.91 -4.01 -6.24
C THR A 235 -17.74 -2.83 -5.76
N LEU A 236 -18.58 -2.27 -6.63
CA LEU A 236 -19.46 -1.14 -6.32
C LEU A 236 -20.53 -1.49 -5.28
N THR A 237 -21.01 -2.74 -5.26
CA THR A 237 -21.93 -3.22 -4.22
C THR A 237 -21.24 -3.32 -2.86
N ILE A 238 -19.99 -3.81 -2.81
CA ILE A 238 -19.23 -3.97 -1.55
C ILE A 238 -18.83 -2.60 -0.98
N ALA A 239 -18.31 -1.71 -1.82
CA ALA A 239 -17.87 -0.36 -1.44
C ALA A 239 -18.53 0.66 -2.38
N PRO A 240 -19.73 1.18 -2.05
CA PRO A 240 -20.49 2.05 -2.95
C PRO A 240 -19.92 3.47 -3.06
N THR A 241 -19.06 3.87 -2.13
CA THR A 241 -18.42 5.19 -2.07
C THR A 241 -16.93 5.08 -1.81
N GLY A 242 -16.20 6.16 -2.03
CA GLY A 242 -14.78 6.26 -1.75
C GLY A 242 -13.88 5.91 -2.95
N PRO A 243 -12.56 6.01 -2.78
CA PRO A 243 -11.58 5.93 -3.89
C PRO A 243 -11.63 4.63 -4.69
N VAL A 244 -11.92 3.49 -4.04
CA VAL A 244 -12.05 2.19 -4.72
C VAL A 244 -13.26 2.21 -5.65
N SER A 245 -14.39 2.74 -5.17
CA SER A 245 -15.62 2.91 -5.95
C SER A 245 -15.41 3.86 -7.14
N ASP A 246 -14.74 4.98 -6.94
CA ASP A 246 -14.46 5.95 -8.01
C ASP A 246 -13.56 5.33 -9.09
N ASN A 247 -12.58 4.53 -8.69
CA ASN A 247 -11.76 3.78 -9.64
C ASN A 247 -12.59 2.74 -10.39
N ALA A 248 -13.45 2.00 -9.71
CA ALA A 248 -14.34 1.01 -10.31
C ALA A 248 -15.29 1.66 -11.35
N ARG A 249 -15.88 2.81 -11.03
CA ARG A 249 -16.74 3.57 -11.97
C ARG A 249 -15.98 4.01 -13.21
N ARG A 250 -14.77 4.57 -13.05
CA ARG A 250 -13.93 4.96 -14.21
C ARG A 250 -13.58 3.76 -15.09
N GLN A 251 -13.21 2.63 -14.51
CA GLN A 251 -12.93 1.41 -15.27
C GLN A 251 -14.17 0.91 -16.00
N ARG A 252 -15.34 0.87 -15.35
CA ARG A 252 -16.61 0.49 -15.95
C ARG A 252 -16.96 1.34 -17.16
N GLU A 253 -16.87 2.65 -17.02
CA GLU A 253 -17.15 3.60 -18.10
C GLU A 253 -16.20 3.40 -19.30
N ALA A 254 -14.91 3.24 -19.02
CA ALA A 254 -13.91 2.98 -20.07
C ALA A 254 -14.17 1.67 -20.82
N LEU A 255 -14.63 0.60 -20.13
CA LEU A 255 -14.98 -0.67 -20.76
C LEU A 255 -16.24 -0.58 -21.62
N LEU A 256 -17.26 0.15 -21.17
CA LEU A 256 -18.50 0.34 -21.90
C LEU A 256 -18.29 1.16 -23.18
N LYS A 257 -17.47 2.23 -23.13
CA LYS A 257 -17.10 3.04 -24.33
C LYS A 257 -16.34 2.25 -25.41
N ARG A 258 -15.66 1.16 -25.06
CA ARG A 258 -14.96 0.31 -26.03
C ARG A 258 -15.86 -0.70 -26.72
N ARG A 259 -17.10 -0.87 -26.25
CA ARG A 259 -18.10 -1.80 -26.82
C ARG A 259 -19.08 -1.09 -27.76
N SER A 260 -19.21 0.24 -27.67
CA SER A 260 -19.94 1.10 -28.61
C SER A 260 -19.05 1.49 -29.79
#